data_a7bdc91190d9b65e61287552faf8e7d6
#
_entry.id   a7bdc91190d9b65e61287552faf8e7d6
#
_cell.length_a   1.000
_cell.length_b   1.000
_cell.length_c   1.000
_cell.angle_alpha   90.00
_cell.angle_beta   90.00
_cell.angle_gamma   90.00
#
_symmetry.space_group_name_H-M   'P 1'
#
loop_
_entity.id
_entity.type
_entity.pdbx_description
1 polymer ?
#
loop_
_entity_poly.entity_id
_entity_poly.type
_entity_poly.pdbx_seq_one_letter_code
_entity_poly.pdbx_strand_id
1 'polypeptide(L)'
;EVLKKLTDQDEGRDFRQAAMLDVNGSVSAFTGEKCIESAGHFVGENFSVQANMMLNDKVIPAMKKAFQDNSSLPLAERIIKVFEAAESVGGDIRGKQSAALIVVGAEKTSNVWEDKKIDLRVDDNSNPIKEIKRLLKVHRAYEHMNRGDLAIEENDMDKALSEYGKAQVLFPENHEMSFWKAIALLNN
;
A
#
# COMPACT_ATOMS: atom_id res chain seq x y z
N GLU A 1 -7.83 21.77 -11.36
CA GLU A 1 -7.24 22.93 -12.01
C GLU A 1 -5.78 22.67 -12.41
N VAL A 2 -4.90 22.28 -11.47
CA VAL A 2 -3.46 22.06 -11.74
C VAL A 2 -3.22 21.00 -12.80
N LEU A 3 -3.84 19.81 -12.68
CA LEU A 3 -3.68 18.74 -13.67
C LEU A 3 -4.07 19.19 -15.07
N LYS A 4 -5.23 19.86 -15.21
CA LYS A 4 -5.67 20.40 -16.50
C LYS A 4 -4.66 21.37 -17.09
N LYS A 5 -4.13 22.30 -16.29
CA LYS A 5 -3.12 23.26 -16.76
C LYS A 5 -1.86 22.55 -17.25
N LEU A 6 -1.39 21.52 -16.56
CA LEU A 6 -0.21 20.75 -16.94
C LEU A 6 -0.45 19.96 -18.23
N THR A 7 -1.59 19.31 -18.36
CA THR A 7 -1.94 18.55 -19.58
C THR A 7 -2.20 19.46 -20.78
N ASP A 8 -2.79 20.63 -20.59
CA ASP A 8 -2.99 21.60 -21.68
C ASP A 8 -1.67 22.14 -22.26
N GLN A 9 -0.60 22.17 -21.44
CA GLN A 9 0.75 22.62 -21.83
C GLN A 9 1.66 21.49 -22.38
N ASP A 10 1.24 20.22 -22.25
CA ASP A 10 2.03 19.07 -22.72
C ASP A 10 1.57 18.67 -24.15
N GLU A 11 2.41 18.89 -25.13
CA GLU A 11 2.15 18.46 -26.54
C GLU A 11 2.03 16.92 -26.64
N GLY A 12 2.63 16.18 -25.71
CA GLY A 12 2.56 14.72 -25.63
C GLY A 12 1.43 14.17 -24.76
N ARG A 13 0.47 15.00 -24.32
CA ARG A 13 -0.60 14.63 -23.37
C ARG A 13 -1.39 13.38 -23.79
N ASP A 14 -1.56 13.16 -25.09
CA ASP A 14 -2.32 11.99 -25.57
C ASP A 14 -1.70 10.65 -25.15
N PHE A 15 -0.41 10.62 -24.85
CA PHE A 15 0.32 9.44 -24.37
C PHE A 15 0.46 9.39 -22.85
N ARG A 16 -0.05 10.40 -22.11
CA ARG A 16 0.13 10.50 -20.66
C ARG A 16 -1.06 9.91 -19.92
N GLN A 17 -0.75 9.36 -18.76
CA GLN A 17 -1.73 9.10 -17.72
C GLN A 17 -1.22 9.72 -16.42
N ALA A 18 -2.03 10.51 -15.75
CA ALA A 18 -1.66 11.21 -14.53
C ALA A 18 -2.85 11.35 -13.58
N ALA A 19 -2.58 11.38 -12.28
CA ALA A 19 -3.57 11.67 -11.26
C ALA A 19 -2.95 12.53 -10.16
N MET A 20 -3.79 13.32 -9.53
CA MET A 20 -3.43 14.16 -8.40
C MET A 20 -4.49 14.04 -7.31
N LEU A 21 -4.03 13.97 -6.08
CA LEU A 21 -4.83 14.03 -4.86
C LEU A 21 -4.26 15.15 -3.99
N ASP A 22 -5.10 16.08 -3.53
CA ASP A 22 -4.70 17.14 -2.62
C ASP A 22 -4.97 16.76 -1.15
N VAL A 23 -4.51 17.62 -0.25
CA VAL A 23 -4.66 17.41 1.21
C VAL A 23 -6.11 17.47 1.69
N ASN A 24 -7.02 18.01 0.89
CA ASN A 24 -8.45 18.08 1.19
C ASN A 24 -9.22 16.89 0.60
N GLY A 25 -8.51 15.94 -0.04
CA GLY A 25 -9.12 14.78 -0.67
C GLY A 25 -9.67 15.05 -2.08
N SER A 26 -9.44 16.24 -2.66
CA SER A 26 -9.85 16.51 -4.03
C SER A 26 -9.00 15.74 -5.02
N VAL A 27 -9.64 15.01 -5.92
CA VAL A 27 -8.98 14.11 -6.87
C VAL A 27 -9.22 14.57 -8.30
N SER A 28 -8.19 14.49 -9.12
CA SER A 28 -8.27 14.69 -10.57
C SER A 28 -7.41 13.65 -11.29
N ALA A 29 -7.91 13.06 -12.36
CA ALA A 29 -7.17 12.10 -13.17
C ALA A 29 -7.33 12.41 -14.66
N PHE A 30 -6.34 12.01 -15.44
CA PHE A 30 -6.27 12.18 -16.89
C PHE A 30 -5.71 10.91 -17.51
N THR A 31 -6.33 10.46 -18.61
CA THR A 31 -5.81 9.38 -19.46
C THR A 31 -5.90 9.87 -20.90
N GLY A 32 -4.76 9.96 -21.57
CA GLY A 32 -4.66 10.42 -22.94
C GLY A 32 -5.22 9.42 -23.95
N GLU A 33 -5.71 9.91 -25.08
CA GLU A 33 -6.40 9.10 -26.09
C GLU A 33 -5.50 8.09 -26.80
N LYS A 34 -4.17 8.29 -26.75
CA LYS A 34 -3.15 7.38 -27.30
C LYS A 34 -2.49 6.48 -26.26
N CYS A 35 -3.04 6.42 -25.05
CA CYS A 35 -2.68 5.35 -24.13
C CYS A 35 -3.01 3.99 -24.72
N ILE A 36 -2.24 2.95 -24.36
CA ILE A 36 -2.43 1.60 -24.89
C ILE A 36 -3.83 1.08 -24.49
N GLU A 37 -4.45 0.32 -25.39
CA GLU A 37 -5.79 -0.25 -25.20
C GLU A 37 -5.98 -0.82 -23.80
N SER A 38 -7.20 -0.73 -23.26
CA SER A 38 -7.56 -1.02 -21.88
C SER A 38 -6.85 -0.11 -20.86
N ALA A 39 -6.63 1.16 -21.24
CA ALA A 39 -6.26 2.23 -20.33
C ALA A 39 -7.49 3.04 -19.89
N GLY A 40 -7.39 3.64 -18.71
CA GLY A 40 -8.43 4.52 -18.18
C GLY A 40 -8.23 4.84 -16.72
N HIS A 41 -9.20 5.56 -16.16
CA HIS A 41 -9.20 5.89 -14.74
C HIS A 41 -10.62 5.96 -14.18
N PHE A 42 -10.72 5.90 -12.88
CA PHE A 42 -11.92 6.24 -12.12
C PHE A 42 -11.53 7.22 -11.01
N VAL A 43 -12.30 8.30 -10.86
CA VAL A 43 -12.18 9.26 -9.76
C VAL A 43 -13.32 9.02 -8.78
N GLY A 44 -13.00 8.71 -7.54
CA GLY A 44 -13.92 8.56 -6.43
C GLY A 44 -13.71 9.65 -5.37
N GLU A 45 -14.44 9.56 -4.29
CA GLU A 45 -14.27 10.44 -3.13
C GLU A 45 -12.97 10.06 -2.39
N ASN A 46 -12.02 10.99 -2.34
CA ASN A 46 -10.70 10.83 -1.71
C ASN A 46 -9.81 9.73 -2.31
N PHE A 47 -10.10 9.24 -3.52
CA PHE A 47 -9.24 8.28 -4.20
C PHE A 47 -9.41 8.31 -5.71
N SER A 48 -8.42 7.78 -6.41
CA SER A 48 -8.55 7.40 -7.82
C SER A 48 -7.86 6.08 -8.08
N VAL A 49 -8.30 5.38 -9.11
CA VAL A 49 -7.61 4.22 -9.67
C VAL A 49 -7.31 4.51 -11.14
N GLN A 50 -6.11 4.13 -11.57
CA GLN A 50 -5.67 4.25 -12.94
C GLN A 50 -5.08 2.93 -13.41
N ALA A 51 -5.29 2.63 -14.68
CA ALA A 51 -4.69 1.48 -15.30
C ALA A 51 -4.32 1.82 -16.76
N ASN A 52 -3.21 1.26 -17.22
CA ASN A 52 -2.72 1.39 -18.60
C ASN A 52 -1.98 0.10 -18.97
N MET A 53 -2.05 -0.33 -20.20
CA MET A 53 -1.48 -1.62 -20.67
C MET A 53 -2.12 -2.84 -19.98
N MET A 54 -3.41 -2.78 -19.71
CA MET A 54 -4.10 -3.90 -19.06
C MET A 54 -4.53 -4.95 -20.08
N LEU A 55 -4.70 -6.19 -19.61
CA LEU A 55 -5.16 -7.29 -20.45
C LEU A 55 -6.58 -7.07 -20.99
N ASN A 56 -7.41 -6.32 -20.25
CA ASN A 56 -8.81 -6.03 -20.60
C ASN A 56 -9.37 -4.86 -19.77
N ASP A 57 -10.59 -4.45 -20.10
CA ASP A 57 -11.31 -3.32 -19.50
C ASP A 57 -11.90 -3.60 -18.08
N LYS A 58 -11.77 -4.81 -17.57
CA LYS A 58 -12.32 -5.19 -16.24
C LYS A 58 -11.46 -4.74 -15.08
N VAL A 59 -10.21 -4.35 -15.32
CA VAL A 59 -9.23 -4.02 -14.26
C VAL A 59 -9.70 -2.81 -13.45
N ILE A 60 -10.05 -1.69 -14.08
CA ILE A 60 -10.49 -0.48 -13.37
C ILE A 60 -11.78 -0.71 -12.56
N PRO A 61 -12.85 -1.32 -13.11
CA PRO A 61 -14.02 -1.67 -12.32
C PRO A 61 -13.73 -2.58 -11.13
N ALA A 62 -12.84 -3.56 -11.29
CA ALA A 62 -12.43 -4.47 -10.21
C ALA A 62 -11.68 -3.72 -9.10
N MET A 63 -10.71 -2.85 -9.44
CA MET A 63 -9.98 -2.02 -8.49
C MET A 63 -10.90 -1.09 -7.71
N LYS A 64 -11.79 -0.37 -8.42
CA LYS A 64 -12.81 0.51 -7.81
C LYS A 64 -13.65 -0.26 -6.80
N LYS A 65 -14.24 -1.39 -7.24
CA LYS A 65 -15.10 -2.21 -6.38
C LYS A 65 -14.35 -2.71 -5.14
N ALA A 66 -13.13 -3.23 -5.31
CA ALA A 66 -12.32 -3.73 -4.20
C ALA A 66 -11.99 -2.62 -3.20
N PHE A 67 -11.67 -1.40 -3.67
CA PHE A 67 -11.43 -0.27 -2.78
C PHE A 67 -12.68 0.12 -1.99
N GLN A 68 -13.84 0.15 -2.61
CA GLN A 68 -15.10 0.53 -1.96
C GLN A 68 -15.58 -0.54 -0.96
N ASP A 69 -15.55 -1.82 -1.35
CA ASP A 69 -16.05 -2.92 -0.53
C ASP A 69 -15.21 -3.19 0.74
N ASN A 70 -13.96 -2.77 0.75
CA ASN A 70 -13.01 -3.00 1.84
C ASN A 70 -12.74 -1.74 2.68
N SER A 71 -13.72 -0.83 2.79
CA SER A 71 -13.56 0.46 3.49
C SER A 71 -13.26 0.33 4.99
N SER A 72 -13.60 -0.80 5.62
CA SER A 72 -13.31 -1.07 7.04
C SER A 72 -11.88 -1.54 7.30
N LEU A 73 -11.11 -1.91 6.27
CA LEU A 73 -9.73 -2.32 6.43
C LEU A 73 -8.80 -1.10 6.60
N PRO A 74 -7.67 -1.25 7.32
CA PRO A 74 -6.60 -0.26 7.27
C PRO A 74 -6.15 -0.01 5.83
N LEU A 75 -5.67 1.22 5.52
CA LEU A 75 -5.41 1.65 4.14
C LEU A 75 -4.47 0.71 3.37
N ALA A 76 -3.38 0.26 3.99
CA ALA A 76 -2.42 -0.63 3.33
C ALA A 76 -3.04 -1.97 2.93
N GLU A 77 -3.78 -2.60 3.85
CA GLU A 77 -4.50 -3.85 3.62
C GLU A 77 -5.60 -3.69 2.56
N ARG A 78 -6.28 -2.55 2.56
CA ARG A 78 -7.26 -2.18 1.55
C ARG A 78 -6.63 -2.06 0.17
N ILE A 79 -5.44 -1.44 0.05
CA ILE A 79 -4.70 -1.35 -1.22
C ILE A 79 -4.25 -2.73 -1.71
N ILE A 80 -3.83 -3.63 -0.81
CA ILE A 80 -3.53 -5.02 -1.19
C ILE A 80 -4.76 -5.69 -1.83
N LYS A 81 -5.98 -5.46 -1.31
CA LYS A 81 -7.21 -5.97 -1.93
C LYS A 81 -7.45 -5.42 -3.32
N VAL A 82 -7.09 -4.16 -3.56
CA VAL A 82 -7.16 -3.55 -4.90
C VAL A 82 -6.18 -4.23 -5.86
N PHE A 83 -4.94 -4.49 -5.43
CA PHE A 83 -3.96 -5.21 -6.25
C PHE A 83 -4.41 -6.65 -6.56
N GLU A 84 -4.90 -7.38 -5.56
CA GLU A 84 -5.45 -8.73 -5.74
C GLU A 84 -6.61 -8.73 -6.76
N ALA A 85 -7.49 -7.74 -6.69
CA ALA A 85 -8.63 -7.60 -7.60
C ALA A 85 -8.18 -7.29 -9.04
N ALA A 86 -7.22 -6.38 -9.23
CA ALA A 86 -6.67 -6.07 -10.55
C ALA A 86 -6.05 -7.32 -11.20
N GLU A 87 -5.24 -8.06 -10.43
CA GLU A 87 -4.58 -9.29 -10.90
C GLU A 87 -5.58 -10.40 -11.23
N SER A 88 -6.65 -10.54 -10.43
CA SER A 88 -7.66 -11.60 -10.60
C SER A 88 -8.45 -11.53 -11.91
N VAL A 89 -8.53 -10.35 -12.53
CA VAL A 89 -9.23 -10.11 -13.81
C VAL A 89 -8.29 -9.99 -15.00
N GLY A 90 -6.98 -10.25 -14.79
CA GLY A 90 -6.00 -10.31 -15.86
C GLY A 90 -4.80 -9.40 -15.67
N GLY A 91 -4.93 -8.27 -14.98
CA GLY A 91 -3.82 -7.36 -14.68
C GLY A 91 -3.13 -6.77 -15.91
N ASP A 92 -1.82 -6.63 -15.83
CA ASP A 92 -0.96 -6.09 -16.89
C ASP A 92 -0.81 -7.10 -18.05
N ILE A 93 -0.94 -6.62 -19.29
CA ILE A 93 -0.83 -7.46 -20.50
C ILE A 93 0.56 -8.10 -20.65
N ARG A 94 1.59 -7.49 -20.05
CA ARG A 94 2.98 -7.99 -20.10
C ARG A 94 3.24 -9.10 -19.06
N GLY A 95 2.33 -9.31 -18.11
CA GLY A 95 2.46 -10.27 -17.02
C GLY A 95 2.82 -9.61 -15.69
N LYS A 96 3.43 -10.40 -14.80
CA LYS A 96 3.71 -10.04 -13.40
C LYS A 96 5.21 -9.88 -13.21
N GLN A 97 5.64 -8.80 -12.57
CA GLN A 97 7.05 -8.58 -12.28
C GLN A 97 7.26 -7.87 -10.95
N SER A 98 6.62 -6.71 -10.76
CA SER A 98 6.91 -5.84 -9.63
C SER A 98 5.66 -5.30 -8.97
N ALA A 99 5.80 -4.83 -7.72
CA ALA A 99 4.76 -4.12 -6.99
C ALA A 99 5.40 -3.14 -5.98
N ALA A 100 4.72 -2.03 -5.70
CA ALA A 100 5.12 -1.11 -4.65
C ALA A 100 3.90 -0.63 -3.86
N LEU A 101 4.09 -0.40 -2.56
CA LEU A 101 3.08 0.15 -1.66
C LEU A 101 3.73 1.21 -0.78
N ILE A 102 3.27 2.44 -0.90
CA ILE A 102 3.72 3.55 -0.07
C ILE A 102 2.52 4.12 0.68
N VAL A 103 2.67 4.30 1.99
CA VAL A 103 1.72 5.03 2.83
C VAL A 103 2.48 6.12 3.58
N VAL A 104 2.03 7.35 3.45
CA VAL A 104 2.59 8.51 4.15
C VAL A 104 1.66 8.97 5.26
N GLY A 105 2.23 9.62 6.28
CA GLY A 105 1.46 10.26 7.34
C GLY A 105 0.66 11.45 6.81
N ALA A 106 -0.41 11.82 7.51
CA ALA A 106 -1.22 12.99 7.18
C ALA A 106 -0.48 14.30 7.49
N GLU A 107 0.34 14.30 8.53
CA GLU A 107 1.12 15.46 8.97
C GLU A 107 2.57 15.34 8.49
N LYS A 108 3.09 16.46 7.96
CA LYS A 108 4.51 16.55 7.62
C LYS A 108 5.31 16.78 8.89
N THR A 109 6.32 15.94 9.11
CA THR A 109 7.27 16.11 10.22
C THR A 109 8.53 16.90 9.79
N SER A 110 9.37 17.27 10.76
CA SER A 110 10.70 17.81 10.48
C SER A 110 11.66 16.73 9.95
N ASN A 111 11.33 15.47 10.17
CA ASN A 111 12.13 14.30 9.79
C ASN A 111 11.46 13.58 8.63
N VAL A 112 11.88 13.86 7.40
CA VAL A 112 11.25 13.32 6.16
C VAL A 112 11.14 11.80 6.15
N TRP A 113 12.06 11.09 6.81
CA TRP A 113 12.00 9.61 6.92
C TRP A 113 10.85 9.10 7.79
N GLU A 114 10.35 9.91 8.74
CA GLU A 114 9.20 9.58 9.59
C GLU A 114 7.85 9.78 8.88
N ASP A 115 7.83 10.57 7.80
CA ASP A 115 6.62 10.82 7.01
C ASP A 115 6.15 9.55 6.29
N LYS A 116 7.07 8.66 5.93
CA LYS A 116 6.72 7.36 5.33
C LYS A 116 6.40 6.34 6.43
N LYS A 117 5.14 5.99 6.55
CA LYS A 117 4.68 4.95 7.48
C LYS A 117 4.88 3.55 6.92
N ILE A 118 4.74 3.39 5.60
CA ILE A 118 5.00 2.14 4.88
C ILE A 118 5.69 2.50 3.56
N ASP A 119 6.78 1.80 3.24
CA ASP A 119 7.45 1.88 1.93
C ASP A 119 7.97 0.46 1.60
N LEU A 120 7.15 -0.29 0.87
CA LEU A 120 7.41 -1.67 0.50
C LEU A 120 7.56 -1.80 -1.00
N ARG A 121 8.56 -2.58 -1.45
CA ARG A 121 8.88 -2.77 -2.87
C ARG A 121 9.19 -4.23 -3.16
N VAL A 122 8.74 -4.67 -4.31
CA VAL A 122 9.09 -5.94 -4.92
C VAL A 122 9.51 -5.62 -6.34
N ASP A 123 10.81 -5.70 -6.63
CA ASP A 123 11.36 -5.23 -7.90
C ASP A 123 11.25 -6.30 -9.00
N ASP A 124 11.46 -7.58 -8.63
CA ASP A 124 11.36 -8.71 -9.55
C ASP A 124 10.88 -9.97 -8.83
N ASN A 125 9.69 -10.46 -9.17
CA ASN A 125 9.08 -11.66 -8.60
C ASN A 125 7.98 -12.18 -9.52
N SER A 126 7.87 -13.48 -9.68
CA SER A 126 6.80 -14.11 -10.46
C SER A 126 5.40 -13.95 -9.82
N ASN A 127 5.33 -13.58 -8.55
CA ASN A 127 4.07 -13.32 -7.84
C ASN A 127 4.20 -12.10 -6.91
N PRO A 128 4.38 -10.88 -7.48
CA PRO A 128 4.73 -9.68 -6.73
C PRO A 128 3.65 -9.25 -5.73
N ILE A 129 2.36 -9.48 -6.04
CA ILE A 129 1.26 -9.12 -5.14
C ILE A 129 1.24 -10.03 -3.90
N LYS A 130 1.51 -11.32 -4.07
CA LYS A 130 1.65 -12.23 -2.92
C LYS A 130 2.84 -11.84 -2.05
N GLU A 131 3.95 -11.45 -2.67
CA GLU A 131 5.16 -11.07 -1.96
C GLU A 131 4.98 -9.73 -1.22
N ILE A 132 4.41 -8.69 -1.83
CA ILE A 132 4.19 -7.42 -1.14
C ILE A 132 3.20 -7.57 0.03
N LYS A 133 2.21 -8.46 -0.10
CA LYS A 133 1.30 -8.83 1.00
C LYS A 133 2.05 -9.51 2.15
N ARG A 134 3.01 -10.40 1.85
CA ARG A 134 3.89 -11.01 2.85
C ARG A 134 4.75 -9.95 3.54
N LEU A 135 5.36 -9.04 2.78
CA LEU A 135 6.16 -7.93 3.30
C LEU A 135 5.34 -7.01 4.21
N LEU A 136 4.07 -6.74 3.87
CA LEU A 136 3.18 -5.97 4.74
C LEU A 136 2.93 -6.69 6.08
N LYS A 137 2.76 -8.01 6.08
CA LYS A 137 2.66 -8.78 7.34
C LYS A 137 3.92 -8.69 8.19
N VAL A 138 5.09 -8.79 7.56
CA VAL A 138 6.39 -8.60 8.24
C VAL A 138 6.49 -7.20 8.83
N HIS A 139 6.15 -6.17 8.06
CA HIS A 139 6.12 -4.79 8.54
C HIS A 139 5.21 -4.65 9.78
N ARG A 140 4.01 -5.21 9.75
CA ARG A 140 3.08 -5.20 10.90
C ARG A 140 3.64 -5.95 12.13
N ALA A 141 4.37 -7.03 11.90
CA ALA A 141 5.04 -7.74 13.01
C ALA A 141 6.07 -6.84 13.69
N TYR A 142 6.90 -6.14 12.93
CA TYR A 142 7.88 -5.19 13.49
C TYR A 142 7.23 -3.96 14.14
N GLU A 143 6.08 -3.48 13.63
CA GLU A 143 5.31 -2.45 14.34
C GLU A 143 4.85 -2.93 15.74
N HIS A 144 4.46 -4.20 15.85
CA HIS A 144 4.13 -4.79 17.15
C HIS A 144 5.36 -4.96 18.04
N MET A 145 6.51 -5.39 17.48
CA MET A 145 7.78 -5.45 18.22
C MET A 145 8.15 -4.09 18.82
N ASN A 146 8.16 -3.03 17.98
CA ASN A 146 8.48 -1.67 18.42
C ASN A 146 7.52 -1.19 19.54
N ARG A 147 6.22 -1.52 19.45
CA ARG A 147 5.26 -1.21 20.52
C ARG A 147 5.54 -2.00 21.80
N GLY A 148 6.01 -3.23 21.67
CA GLY A 148 6.46 -4.04 22.80
C GLY A 148 7.68 -3.42 23.50
N ASP A 149 8.68 -2.99 22.73
CA ASP A 149 9.88 -2.33 23.24
C ASP A 149 9.53 -1.05 24.00
N LEU A 150 8.69 -0.19 23.42
CA LEU A 150 8.19 1.02 24.09
C LEU A 150 7.43 0.71 25.38
N ALA A 151 6.64 -0.35 25.40
CA ALA A 151 5.93 -0.77 26.62
C ALA A 151 6.89 -1.23 27.72
N ILE A 152 8.02 -1.87 27.37
CA ILE A 152 9.09 -2.18 28.37
C ILE A 152 9.66 -0.89 28.97
N GLU A 153 9.95 0.13 28.15
CA GLU A 153 10.46 1.43 28.62
C GLU A 153 9.44 2.14 29.54
N GLU A 154 8.14 1.94 29.30
CA GLU A 154 7.03 2.44 30.12
C GLU A 154 6.79 1.60 31.39
N ASN A 155 7.51 0.49 31.60
CA ASN A 155 7.29 -0.52 32.65
C ASN A 155 5.89 -1.18 32.57
N ASP A 156 5.28 -1.28 31.37
CA ASP A 156 4.01 -1.96 31.11
C ASP A 156 4.28 -3.35 30.52
N MET A 157 4.58 -4.31 31.39
CA MET A 157 4.94 -5.66 31.00
C MET A 157 3.78 -6.40 30.32
N ASP A 158 2.55 -6.21 30.78
CA ASP A 158 1.37 -6.88 30.19
C ASP A 158 1.16 -6.44 28.73
N LYS A 159 1.28 -5.14 28.48
CA LYS A 159 1.23 -4.57 27.13
C LYS A 159 2.38 -5.10 26.27
N ALA A 160 3.61 -5.12 26.79
CA ALA A 160 4.78 -5.63 26.09
C ALA A 160 4.59 -7.09 25.64
N LEU A 161 4.20 -7.98 26.55
CA LEU A 161 3.96 -9.39 26.25
C LEU A 161 2.81 -9.60 25.24
N SER A 162 1.76 -8.78 25.33
CA SER A 162 0.66 -8.78 24.36
C SER A 162 1.14 -8.39 22.97
N GLU A 163 1.93 -7.30 22.85
CA GLU A 163 2.44 -6.82 21.57
C GLU A 163 3.45 -7.81 20.95
N TYR A 164 4.41 -8.34 21.70
CA TYR A 164 5.31 -9.40 21.23
C TYR A 164 4.56 -10.66 20.80
N GLY A 165 3.48 -11.02 21.51
CA GLY A 165 2.63 -12.14 21.12
C GLY A 165 1.97 -11.94 19.76
N LYS A 166 1.48 -10.72 19.45
CA LYS A 166 0.91 -10.36 18.15
C LYS A 166 1.97 -10.43 17.05
N ALA A 167 3.19 -9.92 17.30
CA ALA A 167 4.31 -10.00 16.36
C ALA A 167 4.62 -11.45 15.99
N GLN A 168 4.71 -12.33 16.99
CA GLN A 168 4.98 -13.77 16.80
C GLN A 168 3.90 -14.45 15.94
N VAL A 169 2.62 -14.10 16.11
CA VAL A 169 1.51 -14.64 15.31
C VAL A 169 1.60 -14.17 13.86
N LEU A 170 2.03 -12.93 13.64
CA LEU A 170 2.17 -12.36 12.29
C LEU A 170 3.37 -12.90 11.53
N PHE A 171 4.49 -13.18 12.21
CA PHE A 171 5.73 -13.65 11.59
C PHE A 171 6.36 -14.80 12.38
N PRO A 172 5.69 -15.96 12.45
CA PRO A 172 6.11 -17.10 13.28
C PRO A 172 7.42 -17.75 12.83
N GLU A 173 7.81 -17.59 11.55
CA GLU A 173 9.05 -18.14 10.99
C GLU A 173 10.30 -17.36 11.44
N ASN A 174 10.14 -16.15 11.97
CA ASN A 174 11.24 -15.35 12.48
C ASN A 174 11.46 -15.57 13.97
N HIS A 175 12.58 -16.19 14.30
CA HIS A 175 12.95 -16.47 15.70
C HIS A 175 13.13 -15.21 16.55
N GLU A 176 13.41 -14.06 15.95
CA GLU A 176 13.51 -12.77 16.64
C GLU A 176 12.19 -12.43 17.38
N MET A 177 11.04 -12.73 16.76
CA MET A 177 9.73 -12.48 17.38
C MET A 177 9.52 -13.25 18.69
N SER A 178 10.07 -14.47 18.76
CA SER A 178 10.02 -15.29 19.96
C SER A 178 11.10 -14.92 20.97
N PHE A 179 12.26 -14.49 20.49
CA PHE A 179 13.42 -14.14 21.33
C PHE A 179 13.10 -12.98 22.28
N TRP A 180 12.63 -11.86 21.76
CA TRP A 180 12.35 -10.68 22.57
C TRP A 180 11.21 -10.91 23.56
N LYS A 181 10.19 -11.69 23.18
CA LYS A 181 9.15 -12.13 24.11
C LYS A 181 9.72 -12.97 25.28
N ALA A 182 10.65 -13.90 24.98
CA ALA A 182 11.29 -14.72 25.99
C ALA A 182 12.15 -13.87 26.95
N ILE A 183 12.90 -12.89 26.41
CA ILE A 183 13.70 -11.96 27.23
C ILE A 183 12.79 -11.14 28.16
N ALA A 184 11.66 -10.63 27.67
CA ALA A 184 10.70 -9.90 28.48
C ALA A 184 10.15 -10.77 29.64
N LEU A 185 9.86 -12.06 29.38
CA LEU A 185 9.38 -13.00 30.40
C LEU A 185 10.45 -13.34 31.45
N LEU A 186 11.74 -13.35 31.08
CA LEU A 186 12.83 -13.65 32.02
C LEU A 186 13.15 -12.46 32.92
N ASN A 187 12.86 -11.25 32.49
CA ASN A 187 13.15 -10.01 33.23
C ASN A 187 11.95 -9.52 34.07
N ASN A 188 10.84 -10.23 34.03
CA ASN A 188 9.65 -9.97 34.84
C ASN A 188 9.66 -10.84 36.10
#